data_95966283c7524088facd828abf8f08aa
#
_entry.id   95966283c7524088facd828abf8f08aa
#
_cell.length_a   1.000
_cell.length_b   1.000
_cell.length_c   1.000
_cell.angle_alpha   90.00
_cell.angle_beta   90.00
_cell.angle_gamma   90.00
#
_symmetry.space_group_name_H-M   'P 1'
#
loop_
_entity.id
_entity.type
_entity.pdbx_description
1 polymer ?
#
loop_
_entity_poly.entity_id
_entity_poly.type
_entity_poly.pdbx_seq_one_letter_code
_entity_poly.pdbx_strand_id
1 'polypeptide(L)'
;PQALAFLFVPLVNDGSQGSARIWIERDGDAYTLQFRIETDHLGSLECTARVDQAIDVEIRTPLPETADLLNRHVHELEQSLEPFGVRHVGVSLAVLREGPLQGVDVLV
;
A
#
# COMPACT_ATOMS: atom_id res chain seq x y z
N PRO A 1 -14.32 12.03 3.77
CA PRO A 1 -13.36 11.84 2.67
C PRO A 1 -14.06 11.71 1.33
N GLN A 2 -13.43 12.20 0.32
CA GLN A 2 -13.97 12.20 -1.03
C GLN A 2 -13.14 11.29 -1.91
N ALA A 3 -13.77 10.30 -2.52
CA ALA A 3 -13.11 9.42 -3.47
C ALA A 3 -12.81 10.18 -4.76
N LEU A 4 -11.57 10.11 -5.24
CA LEU A 4 -11.13 10.79 -6.44
C LEU A 4 -10.92 9.85 -7.61
N ALA A 5 -10.39 8.64 -7.34
CA ALA A 5 -10.07 7.71 -8.41
C ALA A 5 -9.94 6.28 -7.89
N PHE A 6 -10.18 5.35 -8.79
CA PHE A 6 -9.87 3.93 -8.60
C PHE A 6 -9.18 3.45 -9.86
N LEU A 7 -8.01 2.82 -9.68
CA LEU A 7 -7.19 2.36 -10.79
C LEU A 7 -6.84 0.89 -10.60
N PHE A 8 -6.82 0.16 -11.69
CA PHE A 8 -6.31 -1.22 -11.72
C PHE A 8 -5.11 -1.28 -12.66
N VAL A 9 -3.99 -1.74 -12.14
CA VAL A 9 -2.73 -1.77 -12.89
C VAL A 9 -2.18 -3.20 -12.86
N PRO A 10 -2.08 -3.86 -14.01
CA PRO A 10 -1.39 -5.15 -14.07
C PRO A 10 0.12 -4.92 -13.94
N LEU A 11 0.78 -5.81 -13.20
CA LEU A 11 2.22 -5.75 -12.97
C LEU A 11 2.85 -6.99 -13.55
N VAL A 12 3.80 -6.81 -14.47
CA VAL A 12 4.54 -7.91 -15.08
C VAL A 12 6.02 -7.56 -15.06
N ASN A 13 6.84 -8.43 -14.49
CA ASN A 13 8.27 -8.20 -14.39
C ASN A 13 9.00 -9.54 -14.31
N ASP A 14 9.90 -9.79 -15.27
CA ASP A 14 10.85 -10.92 -15.28
C ASP A 14 10.25 -12.27 -14.88
N GLY A 15 9.12 -12.62 -15.45
CA GLY A 15 8.44 -13.87 -15.16
C GLY A 15 7.55 -13.85 -13.95
N SER A 16 7.53 -12.76 -13.19
CA SER A 16 6.60 -12.56 -12.11
C SER A 16 5.38 -11.79 -12.61
N GLN A 17 4.23 -12.12 -12.09
CA GLN A 17 2.99 -11.44 -12.42
C GLN A 17 2.31 -10.96 -11.15
N GLY A 18 1.55 -9.91 -11.30
CA GLY A 18 0.79 -9.38 -10.20
C GLY A 18 -0.15 -8.29 -10.68
N SER A 19 -0.82 -7.67 -9.75
CA SER A 19 -1.71 -6.55 -10.04
C SER A 19 -1.72 -5.59 -8.87
N ALA A 20 -2.03 -4.34 -9.17
CA ALA A 20 -2.22 -3.34 -8.13
C ALA A 20 -3.57 -2.68 -8.35
N ARG A 21 -4.31 -2.51 -7.27
CA ARG A 21 -5.52 -1.71 -7.24
C ARG A 21 -5.23 -0.50 -6.39
N ILE A 22 -5.51 0.66 -6.92
CA ILE A 22 -5.16 1.92 -6.27
C ILE A 22 -6.44 2.71 -6.05
N TRP A 23 -6.66 3.11 -4.81
CA TRP A 23 -7.79 3.92 -4.42
C TRP A 23 -7.27 5.23 -3.85
N ILE A 24 -7.76 6.35 -4.37
CA ILE A 24 -7.31 7.68 -3.97
C ILE A 24 -8.48 8.44 -3.38
N GLU A 25 -8.31 8.94 -2.17
CA GLU A 25 -9.29 9.75 -1.48
C GLU A 25 -8.67 11.07 -1.05
N ARG A 26 -9.50 12.09 -1.03
CA ARG A 26 -9.11 13.38 -0.49
C ARG A 26 -9.81 13.59 0.85
N ASP A 27 -9.05 14.07 1.82
CA ASP A 27 -9.57 14.39 3.15
C ASP A 27 -9.01 15.75 3.56
N GLY A 28 -9.80 16.82 3.34
CA GLY A 28 -9.33 18.18 3.55
C GLY A 28 -8.19 18.50 2.59
N ASP A 29 -7.04 18.87 3.16
CA ASP A 29 -5.83 19.16 2.38
C ASP A 29 -4.93 17.96 2.22
N ALA A 30 -5.31 16.81 2.78
CA ALA A 30 -4.54 15.59 2.72
C ALA A 30 -5.14 14.63 1.69
N TYR A 31 -4.32 13.71 1.23
CA TYR A 31 -4.75 12.60 0.37
C TYR A 31 -4.41 11.29 1.04
N THR A 32 -5.27 10.30 0.85
CA THR A 32 -4.98 8.93 1.24
C THR A 32 -5.00 8.06 0.00
N LEU A 33 -3.91 7.33 -0.22
CA LEU A 33 -3.81 6.37 -1.30
C LEU A 33 -3.80 4.98 -0.68
N GLN A 34 -4.69 4.12 -1.14
CA GLN A 34 -4.70 2.73 -0.72
C GLN A 34 -4.34 1.87 -1.92
N PHE A 35 -3.36 0.99 -1.72
CA PHE A 35 -2.91 0.06 -2.76
C PHE A 35 -3.17 -1.35 -2.26
N ARG A 36 -3.78 -2.16 -3.09
CA ARG A 36 -3.78 -3.61 -2.86
C ARG A 36 -2.96 -4.24 -3.96
N ILE A 37 -1.87 -4.86 -3.57
CA ILE A 37 -0.93 -5.46 -4.50
C ILE A 37 -0.97 -6.97 -4.32
N GLU A 38 -1.22 -7.68 -5.41
CA GLU A 38 -1.18 -9.14 -5.44
C GLU A 38 0.07 -9.56 -6.18
N THR A 39 0.91 -10.35 -5.54
CA THR A 39 2.17 -10.81 -6.13
C THR A 39 2.31 -12.31 -6.01
N ASP A 40 3.11 -12.91 -6.90
CA ASP A 40 3.38 -14.35 -6.90
C ASP A 40 4.25 -14.77 -5.71
N HIS A 41 5.17 -13.92 -5.30
CA HIS A 41 6.18 -14.30 -4.31
C HIS A 41 5.89 -13.77 -2.91
N LEU A 42 5.32 -12.59 -2.81
CA LEU A 42 5.05 -11.94 -1.53
C LEU A 42 3.61 -12.10 -1.08
N GLY A 43 2.75 -12.62 -1.96
CA GLY A 43 1.33 -12.72 -1.68
C GLY A 43 0.63 -11.37 -1.79
N SER A 44 -0.40 -11.19 -0.99
CA SER A 44 -1.19 -9.97 -0.98
C SER A 44 -0.58 -8.96 -0.02
N LEU A 45 -0.46 -7.73 -0.49
CA LEU A 45 -0.02 -6.59 0.33
C LEU A 45 -1.09 -5.50 0.26
N GLU A 46 -1.32 -4.86 1.36
CA GLU A 46 -2.16 -3.67 1.40
C GLU A 46 -1.35 -2.52 1.95
N CYS A 47 -1.24 -1.46 1.18
CA CYS A 47 -0.47 -0.28 1.56
C CYS A 47 -1.39 0.91 1.66
N THR A 48 -1.18 1.72 2.68
CA THR A 48 -1.85 3.00 2.82
C THR A 48 -0.79 4.08 2.88
N ALA A 49 -0.88 5.05 1.97
CA ALA A 49 -0.02 6.21 1.97
C ALA A 49 -0.86 7.44 2.30
N ARG A 50 -0.49 8.11 3.38
CA ARG A 50 -1.13 9.37 3.74
C ARG A 50 -0.21 10.50 3.31
N VAL A 51 -0.73 11.37 2.45
CA VAL A 51 0.02 12.48 1.86
C VAL A 51 -0.54 13.78 2.41
N ASP A 52 0.27 14.47 3.17
CA ASP A 52 -0.04 15.78 3.71
C ASP A 52 1.20 16.66 3.51
N GLN A 53 1.82 17.17 4.55
CA GLN A 53 3.11 17.87 4.44
C GLN A 53 4.25 16.89 4.17
N ALA A 54 4.09 15.66 4.60
CA ALA A 54 5.00 14.55 4.32
C ALA A 54 4.17 13.33 3.98
N ILE A 55 4.83 12.25 3.57
CA ILE A 55 4.15 11.01 3.22
C ILE A 55 4.50 9.94 4.25
N ASP A 56 3.48 9.36 4.84
CA ASP A 56 3.61 8.21 5.73
C ASP A 56 2.99 7.00 5.05
N VAL A 57 3.72 5.87 5.06
CA VAL A 57 3.31 4.65 4.38
C VAL A 57 3.18 3.52 5.39
N GLU A 58 2.06 2.83 5.35
CA GLU A 58 1.84 1.60 6.13
C GLU A 58 1.62 0.45 5.18
N ILE A 59 2.36 -0.64 5.39
CA ILE A 59 2.25 -1.86 4.61
C ILE A 59 1.70 -2.95 5.50
N ARG A 60 0.64 -3.60 5.07
CA ARG A 60 0.02 -4.71 5.79
C ARG A 60 0.04 -5.96 4.94
N THR A 61 0.35 -7.09 5.57
CA THR A 61 0.35 -8.39 4.92
C THR A 61 -0.18 -9.44 5.87
N PRO A 62 -0.91 -10.47 5.37
CA PRO A 62 -1.35 -11.57 6.22
C PRO A 62 -0.29 -12.65 6.42
N LEU A 63 0.84 -12.57 5.75
CA LEU A 63 1.87 -13.61 5.76
C LEU A 63 3.02 -13.21 6.68
N PRO A 64 3.29 -13.99 7.75
CA PRO A 64 4.38 -13.67 8.67
C PRO A 64 5.74 -13.58 8.01
N GLU A 65 6.05 -14.47 7.08
CA GLU A 65 7.34 -14.46 6.38
C GLU A 65 7.51 -13.21 5.51
N THR A 66 6.43 -12.73 4.91
CA THR A 66 6.46 -11.49 4.13
C THR A 66 6.66 -10.28 5.06
N ALA A 67 5.96 -10.26 6.19
CA ALA A 67 6.13 -9.20 7.18
C ALA A 67 7.58 -9.15 7.70
N ASP A 68 8.16 -10.30 7.99
CA ASP A 68 9.55 -10.38 8.43
C ASP A 68 10.52 -9.87 7.37
N LEU A 69 10.31 -10.26 6.12
CA LEU A 69 11.15 -9.83 5.02
C LEU A 69 11.09 -8.31 4.86
N LEU A 70 9.90 -7.75 4.87
CA LEU A 70 9.73 -6.31 4.71
C LEU A 70 10.30 -5.54 5.89
N ASN A 71 10.13 -6.05 7.13
CA ASN A 71 10.69 -5.41 8.30
C ASN A 71 12.21 -5.39 8.31
N ARG A 72 12.84 -6.45 7.78
CA ARG A 72 14.30 -6.49 7.67
C ARG A 72 14.84 -5.44 6.69
N HIS A 73 14.03 -5.01 5.73
CA HIS A 73 14.43 -4.06 4.70
C HIS A 73 13.75 -2.70 4.83
N VAL A 74 13.08 -2.45 5.95
CA VAL A 74 12.31 -1.21 6.10
C VAL A 74 13.19 0.04 6.02
N HIS A 75 14.41 -0.01 6.55
CA HIS A 75 15.33 1.12 6.46
C HIS A 75 15.75 1.41 5.02
N GLU A 76 15.98 0.36 4.25
CA GLU A 76 16.30 0.51 2.83
C GLU A 76 15.15 1.12 2.07
N LEU A 77 13.92 0.69 2.39
CA LEU A 77 12.71 1.27 1.79
C LEU A 77 12.59 2.75 2.14
N GLU A 78 12.78 3.10 3.41
CA GLU A 78 12.70 4.49 3.84
C GLU A 78 13.74 5.35 3.12
N GLN A 79 14.97 4.86 3.01
CA GLN A 79 16.02 5.58 2.31
C GLN A 79 15.71 5.75 0.82
N SER A 80 15.19 4.70 0.19
CA SER A 80 14.84 4.74 -1.23
C SER A 80 13.70 5.70 -1.52
N LEU A 81 12.78 5.86 -0.58
CA LEU A 81 11.58 6.67 -0.76
C LEU A 81 11.72 8.09 -0.22
N GLU A 82 12.78 8.37 0.52
CA GLU A 82 13.02 9.69 1.08
C GLU A 82 13.04 10.80 0.02
N PRO A 83 13.69 10.62 -1.15
CA PRO A 83 13.66 11.67 -2.18
C PRO A 83 12.26 12.01 -2.69
N PHE A 84 11.29 11.13 -2.49
CA PHE A 84 9.91 11.35 -2.91
C PHE A 84 9.04 11.94 -1.80
N GLY A 85 9.63 12.29 -0.66
CA GLY A 85 8.91 12.89 0.44
C GLY A 85 8.35 11.92 1.46
N VAL A 86 8.72 10.65 1.38
CA VAL A 86 8.27 9.65 2.37
C VAL A 86 9.10 9.79 3.64
N ARG A 87 8.41 10.06 4.73
CA ARG A 87 9.01 10.26 6.05
C ARG A 87 9.13 8.98 6.85
N HIS A 88 8.14 8.09 6.68
CA HIS A 88 8.05 6.89 7.50
C HIS A 88 7.42 5.75 6.71
N VAL A 89 7.95 4.54 6.93
CA VAL A 89 7.38 3.30 6.40
C VAL A 89 7.21 2.33 7.57
N GLY A 90 5.98 1.90 7.80
CA GLY A 90 5.67 0.88 8.79
C GLY A 90 5.21 -0.41 8.12
N VAL A 91 5.50 -1.54 8.75
CA VAL A 91 5.08 -2.85 8.27
C VAL A 91 4.40 -3.59 9.41
N SER A 92 3.23 -4.15 9.14
CA SER A 92 2.50 -4.91 10.14
C SER A 92 1.85 -6.15 9.54
N LEU A 93 1.66 -7.14 10.41
CA LEU A 93 0.92 -8.35 10.08
C LEU A 93 -0.55 -8.09 10.32
N ALA A 94 -1.38 -8.33 9.31
CA ALA A 94 -2.81 -8.08 9.43
C ALA A 94 -3.59 -8.96 8.47
N VAL A 95 -4.81 -9.31 8.86
CA VAL A 95 -5.72 -10.01 7.96
C VAL A 95 -6.26 -8.99 6.97
N LEU A 96 -6.11 -9.29 5.68
CA LEU A 96 -6.62 -8.42 4.64
C LEU A 96 -8.03 -8.83 4.26
N ARG A 97 -8.88 -7.84 4.00
CA ARG A 97 -10.22 -8.10 3.52
C ARG A 97 -10.19 -8.37 2.03
N GLU A 98 -11.02 -9.31 1.62
CA GLU A 98 -11.25 -9.54 0.21
C GLU A 98 -12.24 -8.51 -0.34
N GLY A 99 -12.17 -8.29 -1.65
CA GLY A 99 -13.07 -7.39 -2.33
C GLY A 99 -12.52 -5.99 -2.46
N PRO A 100 -13.40 -4.98 -2.41
CA PRO A 100 -12.99 -3.59 -2.60
C PRO A 100 -12.01 -3.13 -1.53
N LEU A 101 -11.27 -2.08 -1.85
CA LEU A 101 -10.39 -1.45 -0.88
C LEU A 101 -11.18 -0.90 0.29
N GLN A 102 -10.48 -0.73 1.41
CA GLN A 102 -11.07 -0.36 2.68
C GLN A 102 -11.95 0.88 2.58
N GLY A 103 -11.50 1.88 1.85
CA GLY A 103 -12.27 3.11 1.69
C GLY A 103 -13.62 2.89 1.02
N VAL A 104 -13.71 1.89 0.14
CA VAL A 104 -14.96 1.54 -0.52
C VAL A 104 -15.88 0.81 0.43
N ASP A 105 -15.33 -0.09 1.24
CA ASP A 105 -16.10 -0.86 2.20
C ASP A 105 -16.84 0.05 3.19
N VAL A 106 -16.21 1.12 3.57
CA VAL A 106 -16.81 2.05 4.54
C VAL A 106 -18.04 2.72 3.97
N LEU A 107 -18.12 2.85 2.66
CA LEU A 107 -19.25 3.49 1.99
C LEU A 107 -20.48 2.58 1.88
N VAL A 108 -20.30 1.32 2.12
CA VAL A 108 -21.38 0.34 2.08
C VAL A 108 -22.01 0.21 3.45
#